data_72ff3f8ce6bef45c9a0d9693ed3fe180
#
_entry.id   72ff3f8ce6bef45c9a0d9693ed3fe180
#
_cell.length_a   1.000
_cell.length_b   1.000
_cell.length_c   1.000
_cell.angle_alpha   90.00
_cell.angle_beta   90.00
_cell.angle_gamma   90.00
#
_symmetry.space_group_name_H-M   'P 1'
#
loop_
_entity.id
_entity.type
_entity.pdbx_description
1 polymer ?
#
loop_
_entity_poly.entity_id
_entity_poly.type
_entity_poly.pdbx_seq_one_letter_code
_entity_poly.pdbx_strand_id
1 'polypeptide(L)'
;MVPLIVLGHEAWENWRLKTRAPWMENLRWPLMCFVAVAFWNMLGAGVFGFMINPPISLYYIQGLNTTPVHAHAALFGVYGFLALGFTLLVLRYIRPHYQFSHPLMKTAFCGLNAGLVLMIFTSLLPIGIIQFHASVTEGLWYARSEAFMQQPLLQNLRWVRTFGDVVFIGGALAMALQVVLGLFDKTPAPRAVGQQPLGAAAR
;
A
#
# COMPACT_ATOMS: atom_id res chain seq x y z
N MET A 1 13.50 -6.03 -11.66
CA MET A 1 12.94 -7.36 -11.27
C MET A 1 13.86 -8.11 -10.30
N VAL A 2 15.17 -8.30 -10.59
CA VAL A 2 16.10 -9.06 -9.72
C VAL A 2 16.08 -8.58 -8.25
N PRO A 3 16.18 -7.28 -7.93
CA PRO A 3 16.17 -6.82 -6.52
C PRO A 3 14.89 -7.18 -5.77
N LEU A 4 13.74 -7.20 -6.45
CA LEU A 4 12.46 -7.54 -5.83
C LEU A 4 12.35 -9.04 -5.52
N ILE A 5 12.90 -9.88 -6.39
CA ILE A 5 12.97 -11.33 -6.17
C ILE A 5 13.89 -11.62 -4.97
N VAL A 6 15.04 -10.96 -4.89
CA VAL A 6 15.98 -11.10 -3.77
C VAL A 6 15.33 -10.65 -2.46
N LEU A 7 14.69 -9.47 -2.42
CA LEU A 7 13.98 -8.98 -1.24
C LEU A 7 12.83 -9.91 -0.83
N GLY A 8 12.09 -10.44 -1.80
CA GLY A 8 11.02 -11.41 -1.54
C GLY A 8 11.57 -12.73 -0.97
N HIS A 9 12.69 -13.20 -1.48
CA HIS A 9 13.37 -14.40 -0.99
C HIS A 9 13.89 -14.19 0.43
N GLU A 10 14.58 -13.08 0.69
CA GLU A 10 15.05 -12.70 2.04
C GLU A 10 13.89 -12.59 3.05
N ALA A 11 12.79 -11.96 2.66
CA ALA A 11 11.60 -11.87 3.49
C ALA A 11 11.00 -13.25 3.78
N TRP A 12 10.99 -14.14 2.79
CA TRP A 12 10.53 -15.53 2.92
C TRP A 12 11.44 -16.35 3.84
N GLU A 13 12.78 -16.27 3.67
CA GLU A 13 13.74 -16.95 4.53
C GLU A 13 13.64 -16.46 5.97
N ASN A 14 13.59 -15.16 6.20
CA ASN A 14 13.42 -14.58 7.53
C ASN A 14 12.10 -15.03 8.19
N TRP A 15 11.05 -15.25 7.41
CA TRP A 15 9.79 -15.80 7.92
C TRP A 15 9.88 -17.30 8.26
N ARG A 16 10.63 -18.07 7.48
CA ARG A 16 10.87 -19.51 7.74
C ARG A 16 11.80 -19.75 8.91
N LEU A 17 12.84 -18.96 9.05
CA LEU A 17 13.77 -19.01 10.16
C LEU A 17 13.05 -18.49 11.42
N LYS A 18 12.44 -19.35 12.19
CA LYS A 18 11.72 -19.05 13.44
C LYS A 18 12.55 -18.35 14.52
N THR A 19 13.78 -17.97 14.24
CA THR A 19 14.66 -17.15 15.07
C THR A 19 14.29 -15.68 14.92
N ARG A 20 13.16 -15.29 15.51
CA ARG A 20 12.77 -13.87 15.58
C ARG A 20 13.71 -13.16 16.53
N ALA A 21 14.63 -12.39 15.98
CA ALA A 21 15.35 -11.44 16.82
C ALA A 21 14.31 -10.48 17.45
N PRO A 22 14.34 -10.22 18.77
CA PRO A 22 13.33 -9.39 19.45
C PRO A 22 13.15 -7.99 18.84
N TRP A 23 14.20 -7.45 18.22
CA TRP A 23 14.13 -6.16 17.52
C TRP A 23 13.31 -6.19 16.23
N MET A 24 13.16 -7.36 15.58
CA MET A 24 12.35 -7.51 14.35
C MET A 24 10.84 -7.39 14.61
N GLU A 25 10.35 -7.78 15.79
CA GLU A 25 8.95 -7.57 16.14
C GLU A 25 8.57 -6.09 16.14
N ASN A 26 9.48 -5.26 16.59
CA ASN A 26 9.31 -3.81 16.61
C ASN A 26 9.32 -3.18 15.20
N LEU A 27 9.92 -3.83 14.21
CA LEU A 27 9.99 -3.37 12.82
C LEU A 27 8.99 -4.06 11.88
N ARG A 28 8.18 -4.98 12.38
CA ARG A 28 7.25 -5.78 11.58
C ARG A 28 6.39 -4.92 10.65
N TRP A 29 5.76 -3.88 11.17
CA TRP A 29 4.83 -3.07 10.39
C TRP A 29 5.51 -2.19 9.34
N PRO A 30 6.61 -1.48 9.62
CA PRO A 30 7.41 -0.85 8.58
C PRO A 30 7.85 -1.83 7.48
N LEU A 31 8.34 -3.01 7.85
CA LEU A 31 8.77 -4.04 6.89
C LEU A 31 7.60 -4.55 6.04
N MET A 32 6.42 -4.74 6.64
CA MET A 32 5.21 -5.12 5.88
C MET A 32 4.83 -4.05 4.85
N CYS A 33 4.98 -2.76 5.17
CA CYS A 33 4.78 -1.70 4.18
C CYS A 33 5.77 -1.82 3.01
N PHE A 34 7.04 -2.14 3.25
CA PHE A 34 8.02 -2.34 2.17
C PHE A 34 7.75 -3.61 1.35
N VAL A 35 7.22 -4.67 1.96
CA VAL A 35 6.72 -5.84 1.23
C VAL A 35 5.55 -5.46 0.31
N ALA A 36 4.62 -4.63 0.80
CA ALA A 36 3.54 -4.09 -0.03
C ALA A 36 4.09 -3.23 -1.18
N VAL A 37 5.11 -2.38 -0.94
CA VAL A 37 5.82 -1.64 -2.00
C VAL A 37 6.35 -2.59 -3.07
N ALA A 38 7.02 -3.68 -2.70
CA ALA A 38 7.56 -4.64 -3.65
C ALA A 38 6.45 -5.29 -4.50
N PHE A 39 5.37 -5.71 -3.85
CA PHE A 39 4.20 -6.28 -4.53
C PHE A 39 3.56 -5.30 -5.52
N TRP A 40 3.25 -4.08 -5.06
CA TRP A 40 2.61 -3.07 -5.89
C TRP A 40 3.54 -2.53 -6.98
N ASN A 41 4.86 -2.49 -6.76
CA ASN A 41 5.82 -2.12 -7.80
C ASN A 41 5.85 -3.17 -8.92
N MET A 42 5.82 -4.45 -8.56
CA MET A 42 5.74 -5.53 -9.57
C MET A 42 4.44 -5.44 -10.38
N LEU A 43 3.30 -5.31 -9.71
CA LEU A 43 2.00 -5.28 -10.36
C LEU A 43 1.73 -3.92 -11.03
N GLY A 44 1.89 -2.81 -10.29
CA GLY A 44 1.53 -1.47 -10.72
C GLY A 44 2.51 -0.90 -11.75
N ALA A 45 3.77 -0.80 -11.40
CA ALA A 45 4.79 -0.27 -12.30
C ALA A 45 5.25 -1.32 -13.32
N GLY A 46 5.36 -2.59 -12.92
CA GLY A 46 5.76 -3.69 -13.81
C GLY A 46 4.65 -4.05 -14.80
N VAL A 47 3.63 -4.78 -14.33
CA VAL A 47 2.59 -5.34 -15.22
C VAL A 47 1.74 -4.24 -15.86
N PHE A 48 1.12 -3.38 -15.05
CA PHE A 48 0.24 -2.34 -15.57
C PHE A 48 1.00 -1.24 -16.31
N GLY A 49 2.21 -0.88 -15.85
CA GLY A 49 3.07 0.06 -16.55
C GLY A 49 3.51 -0.48 -17.90
N PHE A 50 3.91 -1.75 -17.97
CA PHE A 50 4.22 -2.39 -19.26
C PHE A 50 3.00 -2.47 -20.19
N MET A 51 1.82 -2.74 -19.64
CA MET A 51 0.58 -2.80 -20.42
C MET A 51 0.27 -1.48 -21.15
N ILE A 52 0.57 -0.33 -20.55
CA ILE A 52 0.20 0.99 -21.11
C ILE A 52 1.32 1.69 -21.88
N ASN A 53 2.59 1.27 -21.73
CA ASN A 53 3.74 2.02 -22.28
C ASN A 53 4.13 1.67 -23.72
N PRO A 54 4.01 0.42 -24.22
CA PRO A 54 4.39 0.15 -25.61
C PRO A 54 3.63 1.06 -26.58
N PRO A 55 4.29 1.60 -27.63
CA PRO A 55 3.68 2.57 -28.55
C PRO A 55 2.35 2.10 -29.14
N ILE A 56 2.23 0.82 -29.46
CA ILE A 56 1.00 0.24 -29.99
C ILE A 56 -0.14 0.24 -28.94
N SER A 57 0.17 -0.10 -27.70
CA SER A 57 -0.80 -0.05 -26.60
C SER A 57 -1.20 1.40 -26.33
N LEU A 58 -0.22 2.29 -26.19
CA LEU A 58 -0.44 3.70 -25.88
C LEU A 58 -1.36 4.37 -26.92
N TYR A 59 -1.23 4.03 -28.20
CA TYR A 59 -2.08 4.55 -29.26
C TYR A 59 -3.57 4.33 -29.00
N TYR A 60 -3.95 3.14 -28.51
CA TYR A 60 -5.34 2.77 -28.26
C TYR A 60 -5.84 3.09 -26.86
N ILE A 61 -4.97 3.20 -25.86
CA ILE A 61 -5.39 3.27 -24.45
C ILE A 61 -5.06 4.58 -23.75
N GLN A 62 -4.43 5.51 -24.45
CA GLN A 62 -4.05 6.80 -23.85
C GLN A 62 -5.28 7.53 -23.28
N GLY A 63 -5.23 7.83 -21.98
CA GLY A 63 -6.28 8.54 -21.26
C GLY A 63 -7.56 7.73 -21.03
N LEU A 64 -7.52 6.40 -21.19
CA LEU A 64 -8.58 5.49 -20.75
C LEU A 64 -8.35 5.07 -19.30
N ASN A 65 -9.30 4.34 -18.69
CA ASN A 65 -9.21 3.91 -17.29
C ASN A 65 -8.07 2.92 -16.99
N THR A 66 -7.39 2.38 -17.99
CA THR A 66 -6.11 1.67 -17.85
C THR A 66 -5.01 2.55 -17.26
N THR A 67 -5.01 3.86 -17.55
CA THR A 67 -4.07 4.82 -16.95
C THR A 67 -4.31 4.99 -15.45
N PRO A 68 -5.54 5.25 -14.95
CA PRO A 68 -5.83 5.20 -13.51
C PRO A 68 -5.50 3.88 -12.83
N VAL A 69 -5.65 2.72 -13.50
CA VAL A 69 -5.21 1.41 -12.95
C VAL A 69 -3.74 1.44 -12.59
N HIS A 70 -2.89 1.81 -13.56
CA HIS A 70 -1.46 1.98 -13.33
C HIS A 70 -1.18 3.04 -12.25
N ALA A 71 -1.82 4.19 -12.33
CA ALA A 71 -1.58 5.29 -11.41
C ALA A 71 -1.91 4.91 -9.95
N HIS A 72 -3.06 4.31 -9.67
CA HIS A 72 -3.42 3.89 -8.31
C HIS A 72 -2.44 2.83 -7.77
N ALA A 73 -2.12 1.82 -8.58
CA ALA A 73 -1.20 0.77 -8.19
C ALA A 73 0.24 1.27 -8.01
N ALA A 74 0.74 2.14 -8.90
CA ALA A 74 2.10 2.64 -8.84
C ALA A 74 2.26 3.82 -7.86
N LEU A 75 1.37 4.83 -7.90
CA LEU A 75 1.53 6.00 -7.05
C LEU A 75 1.24 5.70 -5.59
N PHE A 76 0.06 5.15 -5.28
CA PHE A 76 -0.23 4.82 -3.89
C PHE A 76 0.39 3.50 -3.47
N GLY A 77 0.27 2.46 -4.28
CA GLY A 77 0.81 1.14 -3.96
C GLY A 77 2.33 1.13 -3.74
N VAL A 78 3.08 1.96 -4.47
CA VAL A 78 4.53 2.08 -4.27
C VAL A 78 4.85 3.26 -3.36
N TYR A 79 4.61 4.50 -3.82
CA TYR A 79 5.07 5.68 -3.08
C TYR A 79 4.27 5.91 -1.79
N GLY A 80 2.97 5.62 -1.79
CA GLY A 80 2.14 5.71 -0.58
C GLY A 80 2.62 4.75 0.50
N PHE A 81 2.77 3.46 0.20
CA PHE A 81 3.30 2.50 1.19
C PHE A 81 4.75 2.76 1.57
N LEU A 82 5.58 3.29 0.65
CA LEU A 82 6.94 3.70 0.95
C LEU A 82 6.95 4.82 1.99
N ALA A 83 6.15 5.87 1.78
CA ALA A 83 6.00 6.98 2.72
C ALA A 83 5.49 6.51 4.08
N LEU A 84 4.48 5.63 4.11
CA LEU A 84 3.96 5.05 5.35
C LEU A 84 5.00 4.19 6.07
N GLY A 85 5.75 3.37 5.35
CA GLY A 85 6.84 2.56 5.92
C GLY A 85 7.91 3.43 6.58
N PHE A 86 8.35 4.49 5.90
CA PHE A 86 9.29 5.45 6.49
C PHE A 86 8.69 6.23 7.66
N THR A 87 7.44 6.65 7.58
CA THR A 87 6.75 7.32 8.70
C THR A 87 6.76 6.45 9.95
N LEU A 88 6.45 5.15 9.82
CA LEU A 88 6.48 4.21 10.92
C LEU A 88 7.91 3.97 11.45
N LEU A 89 8.93 3.95 10.58
CA LEU A 89 10.34 3.87 10.99
C LEU A 89 10.77 5.11 11.77
N VAL A 90 10.46 6.30 11.27
CA VAL A 90 10.76 7.56 11.97
C VAL A 90 10.04 7.61 13.31
N LEU A 91 8.75 7.22 13.36
CA LEU A 91 8.02 7.14 14.62
C LEU A 91 8.70 6.19 15.61
N ARG A 92 9.18 5.05 15.14
CA ARG A 92 9.94 4.11 15.97
C ARG A 92 11.28 4.67 16.45
N TYR A 93 11.94 5.48 15.62
CA TYR A 93 13.19 6.14 16.01
C TYR A 93 12.99 7.20 17.10
N ILE A 94 11.96 8.06 16.96
CA ILE A 94 11.67 9.12 17.94
C ILE A 94 10.93 8.62 19.19
N ARG A 95 10.25 7.47 19.09
CA ARG A 95 9.47 6.83 20.18
C ARG A 95 9.82 5.34 20.29
N PRO A 96 11.04 4.98 20.69
CA PRO A 96 11.53 3.60 20.67
C PRO A 96 10.74 2.65 21.58
N HIS A 97 10.09 3.17 22.62
CA HIS A 97 9.31 2.39 23.59
C HIS A 97 7.83 2.27 23.21
N TYR A 98 7.35 3.08 22.25
CA TYR A 98 5.97 3.01 21.80
C TYR A 98 5.66 1.67 21.13
N GLN A 99 4.60 1.02 21.55
CA GLN A 99 4.13 -0.24 20.97
C GLN A 99 3.01 0.04 19.97
N PHE A 100 3.20 -0.37 18.72
CA PHE A 100 2.13 -0.29 17.74
C PHE A 100 0.95 -1.19 18.13
N SER A 101 -0.27 -0.65 18.12
CA SER A 101 -1.49 -1.44 18.34
C SER A 101 -1.65 -2.44 17.19
N HIS A 102 -1.54 -3.73 17.51
CA HIS A 102 -1.64 -4.79 16.51
C HIS A 102 -2.98 -4.78 15.74
N PRO A 103 -4.16 -4.68 16.39
CA PRO A 103 -5.43 -4.63 15.68
C PRO A 103 -5.54 -3.40 14.79
N LEU A 104 -5.11 -2.23 15.27
CA LEU A 104 -5.17 -0.98 14.50
C LEU A 104 -4.27 -1.03 13.28
N MET A 105 -3.03 -1.51 13.43
CA MET A 105 -2.09 -1.69 12.32
C MET A 105 -2.57 -2.75 11.31
N LYS A 106 -3.18 -3.84 11.80
CA LYS A 106 -3.78 -4.84 10.92
C LYS A 106 -4.92 -4.25 10.09
N THR A 107 -5.82 -3.50 10.73
CA THR A 107 -6.92 -2.81 10.03
C THR A 107 -6.37 -1.80 9.02
N ALA A 108 -5.37 -1.02 9.39
CA ALA A 108 -4.72 -0.06 8.51
C ALA A 108 -4.10 -0.75 7.29
N PHE A 109 -3.24 -1.73 7.51
CA PHE A 109 -2.53 -2.41 6.43
C PHE A 109 -3.47 -3.20 5.51
N CYS A 110 -4.40 -3.98 6.08
CA CYS A 110 -5.35 -4.76 5.30
C CYS A 110 -6.35 -3.85 4.58
N GLY A 111 -6.85 -2.80 5.23
CA GLY A 111 -7.80 -1.85 4.64
C GLY A 111 -7.21 -1.10 3.44
N LEU A 112 -5.98 -0.60 3.56
CA LEU A 112 -5.29 0.06 2.45
C LEU A 112 -5.06 -0.87 1.26
N ASN A 113 -4.55 -2.09 1.49
CA ASN A 113 -4.32 -3.05 0.42
C ASN A 113 -5.62 -3.57 -0.20
N ALA A 114 -6.59 -3.99 0.63
CA ALA A 114 -7.87 -4.49 0.15
C ALA A 114 -8.67 -3.42 -0.60
N GLY A 115 -8.71 -2.19 -0.08
CA GLY A 115 -9.36 -1.07 -0.75
C GLY A 115 -8.75 -0.79 -2.12
N LEU A 116 -7.40 -0.78 -2.21
CA LEU A 116 -6.69 -0.59 -3.48
C LEU A 116 -6.96 -1.73 -4.47
N VAL A 117 -6.96 -2.99 -4.01
CA VAL A 117 -7.34 -4.15 -4.83
C VAL A 117 -8.77 -4.02 -5.34
N LEU A 118 -9.71 -3.69 -4.46
CA LEU A 118 -11.12 -3.51 -4.85
C LEU A 118 -11.28 -2.41 -5.89
N MET A 119 -10.73 -1.21 -5.66
CA MET A 119 -10.79 -0.11 -6.64
C MET A 119 -10.26 -0.53 -8.02
N ILE A 120 -9.12 -1.19 -8.05
CA ILE A 120 -8.47 -1.58 -9.31
C ILE A 120 -9.26 -2.68 -10.01
N PHE A 121 -9.52 -3.80 -9.34
CA PHE A 121 -10.00 -5.01 -10.00
C PHE A 121 -11.52 -5.07 -10.18
N THR A 122 -12.29 -4.36 -9.37
CA THR A 122 -13.76 -4.37 -9.51
C THR A 122 -14.31 -3.19 -10.33
N SER A 123 -13.50 -2.15 -10.55
CA SER A 123 -13.96 -0.94 -11.26
C SER A 123 -12.97 -0.49 -12.35
N LEU A 124 -11.80 0.02 -11.98
CA LEU A 124 -10.91 0.70 -12.91
C LEU A 124 -10.44 -0.21 -14.05
N LEU A 125 -10.00 -1.42 -13.75
CA LEU A 125 -9.53 -2.37 -14.74
C LEU A 125 -10.64 -2.88 -15.66
N PRO A 126 -11.82 -3.32 -15.16
CA PRO A 126 -12.95 -3.68 -16.02
C PRO A 126 -13.39 -2.55 -16.96
N ILE A 127 -13.54 -1.34 -16.45
CA ILE A 127 -13.87 -0.17 -17.28
C ILE A 127 -12.78 0.06 -18.34
N GLY A 128 -11.50 0.00 -17.93
CA GLY A 128 -10.37 0.18 -18.83
C GLY A 128 -10.33 -0.84 -19.98
N ILE A 129 -10.66 -2.12 -19.70
CA ILE A 129 -10.72 -3.18 -20.71
C ILE A 129 -11.89 -2.93 -21.68
N ILE A 130 -13.07 -2.57 -21.19
CA ILE A 130 -14.24 -2.26 -22.02
C ILE A 130 -13.95 -1.03 -22.91
N GLN A 131 -13.33 0.01 -22.36
CA GLN A 131 -12.90 1.17 -23.13
C GLN A 131 -11.83 0.82 -24.18
N PHE A 132 -10.88 -0.04 -23.83
CA PHE A 132 -9.87 -0.51 -24.79
C PHE A 132 -10.50 -1.23 -25.97
N HIS A 133 -11.45 -2.13 -25.72
CA HIS A 133 -12.18 -2.80 -26.79
C HIS A 133 -12.89 -1.79 -27.69
N ALA A 134 -13.64 -0.83 -27.12
CA ALA A 134 -14.32 0.22 -27.87
C ALA A 134 -13.32 1.11 -28.66
N SER A 135 -12.15 1.38 -28.08
CA SER A 135 -11.09 2.16 -28.75
C SER A 135 -10.55 1.46 -30.01
N VAL A 136 -10.41 0.13 -29.94
CA VAL A 136 -9.92 -0.67 -31.09
C VAL A 136 -10.99 -0.82 -32.19
N THR A 137 -12.25 -0.99 -31.81
CA THR A 137 -13.35 -1.27 -32.77
C THR A 137 -13.99 -0.02 -33.35
N GLU A 138 -14.15 1.04 -32.56
CA GLU A 138 -14.91 2.23 -32.92
C GLU A 138 -14.08 3.54 -32.82
N GLY A 139 -12.88 3.42 -32.29
CA GLY A 139 -11.93 4.52 -32.17
C GLY A 139 -11.85 5.16 -30.79
N LEU A 140 -10.70 5.76 -30.52
CA LEU A 140 -10.35 6.31 -29.21
C LEU A 140 -11.31 7.43 -28.73
N TRP A 141 -11.82 8.25 -29.65
CA TRP A 141 -12.76 9.32 -29.34
C TRP A 141 -14.11 8.78 -28.88
N TYR A 142 -14.61 7.71 -29.52
CA TYR A 142 -15.82 7.05 -29.08
C TYR A 142 -15.67 6.47 -27.68
N ALA A 143 -14.58 5.75 -27.40
CA ALA A 143 -14.30 5.17 -26.08
C ALA A 143 -14.22 6.19 -24.95
N ARG A 144 -14.06 7.48 -25.27
CA ARG A 144 -14.03 8.61 -24.32
C ARG A 144 -15.32 9.43 -24.33
N SER A 145 -16.21 9.20 -25.29
CA SER A 145 -17.41 9.99 -25.45
C SER A 145 -18.35 9.87 -24.24
N GLU A 146 -19.11 10.90 -24.00
CA GLU A 146 -20.13 10.89 -22.96
C GLU A 146 -21.15 9.77 -23.21
N ALA A 147 -21.60 9.62 -24.44
CA ALA A 147 -22.55 8.57 -24.82
C ALA A 147 -22.06 7.17 -24.46
N PHE A 148 -20.77 6.87 -24.68
CA PHE A 148 -20.17 5.60 -24.29
C PHE A 148 -20.05 5.49 -22.76
N MET A 149 -19.58 6.52 -22.10
CA MET A 149 -19.32 6.49 -20.66
C MET A 149 -20.58 6.52 -19.79
N GLN A 150 -21.72 6.95 -20.34
CA GLN A 150 -23.03 6.93 -19.68
C GLN A 150 -23.76 5.59 -19.79
N GLN A 151 -23.18 4.60 -20.45
CA GLN A 151 -23.79 3.26 -20.53
C GLN A 151 -24.01 2.69 -19.12
N PRO A 152 -25.15 2.02 -18.84
CA PRO A 152 -25.51 1.54 -17.51
C PRO A 152 -24.44 0.65 -16.87
N LEU A 153 -23.80 -0.23 -17.66
CA LEU A 153 -22.74 -1.10 -17.18
C LEU A 153 -21.54 -0.31 -16.64
N LEU A 154 -21.11 0.71 -17.39
CA LEU A 154 -19.96 1.53 -16.99
C LEU A 154 -20.30 2.39 -15.76
N GLN A 155 -21.52 2.89 -15.67
CA GLN A 155 -21.99 3.61 -14.50
C GLN A 155 -22.03 2.71 -13.27
N ASN A 156 -22.54 1.49 -13.39
CA ASN A 156 -22.57 0.52 -12.29
C ASN A 156 -21.15 0.19 -11.81
N LEU A 157 -20.21 -0.06 -12.73
CA LEU A 157 -18.80 -0.31 -12.36
C LEU A 157 -18.15 0.89 -11.67
N ARG A 158 -18.51 2.12 -12.02
CA ARG A 158 -18.07 3.33 -11.29
C ARG A 158 -18.59 3.36 -9.86
N TRP A 159 -19.85 3.04 -9.64
CA TRP A 159 -20.43 2.99 -8.29
C TRP A 159 -19.86 1.86 -7.44
N VAL A 160 -19.54 0.71 -8.03
CA VAL A 160 -18.87 -0.40 -7.32
C VAL A 160 -17.54 0.04 -6.72
N ARG A 161 -16.83 0.98 -7.34
CA ARG A 161 -15.59 1.54 -6.82
C ARG A 161 -15.75 2.10 -5.39
N THR A 162 -16.92 2.66 -5.07
CA THR A 162 -17.20 3.27 -3.76
C THR A 162 -16.91 2.31 -2.60
N PHE A 163 -17.14 1.01 -2.77
CA PHE A 163 -16.79 0.02 -1.74
C PHE A 163 -15.28 -0.03 -1.49
N GLY A 164 -14.49 -0.02 -2.56
CA GLY A 164 -13.03 0.03 -2.44
C GLY A 164 -12.55 1.33 -1.78
N ASP A 165 -13.13 2.47 -2.19
CA ASP A 165 -12.81 3.78 -1.63
C ASP A 165 -13.11 3.83 -0.12
N VAL A 166 -14.26 3.33 0.34
CA VAL A 166 -14.64 3.29 1.76
C VAL A 166 -13.69 2.41 2.57
N VAL A 167 -13.37 1.21 2.07
CA VAL A 167 -12.43 0.30 2.75
C VAL A 167 -11.04 0.93 2.83
N PHE A 168 -10.60 1.60 1.77
CA PHE A 168 -9.32 2.30 1.72
C PHE A 168 -9.27 3.46 2.72
N ILE A 169 -10.32 4.30 2.77
CA ILE A 169 -10.42 5.42 3.72
C ILE A 169 -10.39 4.88 5.17
N GLY A 170 -11.11 3.81 5.47
CA GLY A 170 -11.06 3.15 6.77
C GLY A 170 -9.65 2.72 7.16
N GLY A 171 -8.91 2.13 6.22
CA GLY A 171 -7.50 1.78 6.41
C GLY A 171 -6.60 2.99 6.63
N ALA A 172 -6.81 4.06 5.85
CA ALA A 172 -6.05 5.31 5.97
C ALA A 172 -6.30 6.01 7.33
N LEU A 173 -7.54 6.07 7.77
CA LEU A 173 -7.89 6.62 9.08
C LEU A 173 -7.28 5.81 10.23
N ALA A 174 -7.29 4.48 10.14
CA ALA A 174 -6.64 3.62 11.12
C ALA A 174 -5.12 3.86 11.17
N MET A 175 -4.47 4.05 10.00
CA MET A 175 -3.04 4.37 9.93
C MET A 175 -2.75 5.75 10.52
N ALA A 176 -3.53 6.76 10.15
CA ALA A 176 -3.38 8.11 10.69
C ALA A 176 -3.55 8.13 12.21
N LEU A 177 -4.58 7.44 12.73
CA LEU A 177 -4.79 7.31 14.16
C LEU A 177 -3.59 6.64 14.86
N GLN A 178 -3.04 5.58 14.27
CA GLN A 178 -1.85 4.90 14.82
C GLN A 178 -0.64 5.85 14.92
N VAL A 179 -0.41 6.66 13.89
CA VAL A 179 0.70 7.64 13.87
C VAL A 179 0.46 8.73 14.91
N VAL A 180 -0.76 9.29 14.97
CA VAL A 180 -1.13 10.32 15.95
C VAL A 180 -0.95 9.81 17.39
N LEU A 181 -1.48 8.61 17.70
CA LEU A 181 -1.30 8.00 19.01
C LEU A 181 0.18 7.82 19.38
N GLY A 182 1.02 7.43 18.43
CA GLY A 182 2.44 7.28 18.64
C GLY A 182 3.19 8.59 18.87
N LEU A 183 2.80 9.67 18.16
CA LEU A 183 3.40 10.99 18.34
C LEU A 183 3.11 11.58 19.73
N PHE A 184 1.89 11.39 20.23
CA PHE A 184 1.45 11.90 21.52
C PHE A 184 1.66 10.92 22.70
N ASP A 185 2.27 9.76 22.44
CA ASP A 185 2.59 8.81 23.51
C ASP A 185 3.57 9.41 24.51
N LYS A 186 3.18 9.38 25.78
CA LYS A 186 3.98 9.88 26.91
C LYS A 186 4.59 8.76 27.75
N THR A 187 4.59 7.53 27.25
CA THR A 187 5.13 6.37 27.98
C THR A 187 6.61 6.65 28.33
N PRO A 188 6.95 6.70 29.64
CA PRO A 188 8.34 6.93 30.03
C PRO A 188 9.23 5.79 29.58
N ALA A 189 10.48 6.11 29.20
CA ALA A 189 11.46 5.08 28.90
C ALA A 189 11.59 4.11 30.08
N PRO A 190 11.65 2.78 29.86
CA PRO A 190 11.94 1.83 30.92
C PRO A 190 13.24 2.28 31.61
N ARG A 191 13.22 2.43 32.92
CA ARG A 191 14.43 2.69 33.66
C ARG A 191 15.43 1.57 33.33
N ALA A 192 16.64 1.93 32.92
CA ALA A 192 17.69 0.96 32.65
C ALA A 192 17.88 0.09 33.91
N VAL A 193 17.53 -1.19 33.78
CA VAL A 193 17.83 -2.18 34.82
C VAL A 193 19.36 -2.29 34.88
N GLY A 194 19.98 -1.59 35.80
CA GLY A 194 21.45 -1.63 35.94
C GLY A 194 22.12 -0.40 36.59
N GLN A 195 21.37 0.65 36.91
CA GLN A 195 21.92 1.70 37.77
C GLN A 195 21.48 1.48 39.23
N GLN A 196 21.87 0.36 39.83
CA GLN A 196 22.07 0.37 41.28
C GLN A 196 23.25 1.32 41.56
N PRO A 197 23.05 2.35 42.41
CA PRO A 197 24.17 3.19 42.82
C PRO A 197 25.20 2.31 43.48
N LEU A 198 26.43 2.29 42.96
CA LEU A 198 27.61 1.65 43.52
C LEU A 198 27.97 2.25 44.88
N GLY A 199 27.05 2.34 45.81
CA GLY A 199 27.20 2.99 47.08
C GLY A 199 26.43 2.40 48.26
N ALA A 200 25.67 1.32 48.06
CA ALA A 200 24.85 0.74 49.14
C ALA A 200 25.44 -0.52 49.82
N ALA A 201 26.67 -0.87 49.50
CA ALA A 201 27.35 -2.03 50.11
C ALA A 201 28.52 -1.66 51.04
N ALA A 202 28.46 -0.50 51.70
CA ALA A 202 29.42 -0.12 52.72
C ALA A 202 28.74 0.65 53.88
N ARG A 203 27.96 -0.04 54.69
CA ARG A 203 27.71 0.29 56.10
C ARG A 203 27.28 -0.96 56.85
#